data_4c0cb218b5fe178b94a26e668a0b02b6
#
_entry.id   4c0cb218b5fe178b94a26e668a0b02b6
#
_cell.length_a   1.000
_cell.length_b   1.000
_cell.length_c   1.000
_cell.angle_alpha   90.00
_cell.angle_beta   90.00
_cell.angle_gamma   90.00
#
_symmetry.space_group_name_H-M   'P 1'
#
loop_
_entity.id
_entity.type
_entity.pdbx_description
1 polymer ?
#
loop_
_entity_poly.entity_id
_entity_poly.type
_entity_poly.pdbx_seq_one_letter_code
_entity_poly.pdbx_strand_id
1 'polypeptide(L)'
;YTFLMNGQTPAQGWNALFKRGEKVRLRFINGAAMTFFDVRIPGLKMTVVAADGQLIDPVTVDDFRIGVAETYDVIVEPKDDRAYCIFAQAIDRTGYARGNLTPDVSVQADIPDMDPVPVLGHADMGMGQGDHGGHGASQSHDAHAGHTAPDSQTDAMDHSTHAGHNMDHDSVNHAGMDHAGMNHSMHAMHNRSTNKSSPTMGTGKAGFGSASPILHAKTESGPQVDMRSEAPQYQLNDPGIGLRNHQRDFGRRVLTYADLCNYFPTPDPREPEREIQLHLTGNMHRYLWSFDGIPFSEAEPIHLKYGERVRFTLVNDTMMNHPIHLHGMWSDLETGDARYIPRKHTVIVQPGSKISYLVTADAKGRWAYHCHLLYHMMGMMREVRVS
;
A
#
# COMPACT_ATOMS: atom_id res chain seq x y z
N TYR A 1 -10.31 16.72 -12.60
CA TYR A 1 -9.81 17.32 -11.36
C TYR A 1 -8.63 18.24 -11.66
N THR A 2 -8.40 19.24 -10.80
CA THR A 2 -7.17 20.04 -10.78
C THR A 2 -6.47 19.78 -9.46
N PHE A 3 -5.25 19.27 -9.52
CA PHE A 3 -4.43 19.02 -8.33
C PHE A 3 -3.63 20.29 -7.99
N LEU A 4 -3.55 20.61 -6.70
CA LEU A 4 -2.93 21.83 -6.23
C LEU A 4 -1.73 21.50 -5.32
N MET A 5 -0.66 22.29 -5.43
CA MET A 5 0.42 22.31 -4.45
C MET A 5 0.46 23.71 -3.81
N ASN A 6 0.22 23.76 -2.49
CA ASN A 6 0.08 25.02 -1.73
C ASN A 6 -0.91 26.02 -2.38
N GLY A 7 -2.06 25.51 -2.87
CA GLY A 7 -3.10 26.31 -3.51
C GLY A 7 -2.80 26.75 -4.96
N GLN A 8 -1.65 26.35 -5.52
CA GLN A 8 -1.27 26.67 -6.89
C GLN A 8 -1.55 25.50 -7.84
N THR A 9 -2.09 25.83 -9.03
CA THR A 9 -2.29 24.86 -10.10
C THR A 9 -0.94 24.44 -10.72
N PRO A 10 -0.86 23.33 -11.45
CA PRO A 10 0.36 22.95 -12.17
C PRO A 10 0.84 24.01 -13.16
N ALA A 11 -0.07 24.77 -13.77
CA ALA A 11 0.27 25.85 -14.69
C ALA A 11 0.96 27.04 -13.98
N GLN A 12 0.49 27.38 -12.78
CA GLN A 12 1.08 28.46 -11.98
C GLN A 12 2.42 28.01 -11.37
N GLY A 13 2.45 26.84 -10.74
CA GLY A 13 3.60 26.31 -10.04
C GLY A 13 3.94 27.07 -8.75
N TRP A 14 4.02 26.37 -7.63
CA TRP A 14 4.53 26.94 -6.38
C TRP A 14 6.07 26.99 -6.41
N ASN A 15 6.68 28.04 -5.86
CA ASN A 15 8.12 28.19 -5.82
C ASN A 15 8.64 28.22 -4.38
N ALA A 16 9.69 27.43 -4.10
CA ALA A 16 10.51 27.47 -2.89
C ALA A 16 11.95 27.83 -3.28
N LEU A 17 12.55 28.76 -2.54
CA LEU A 17 13.92 29.19 -2.78
C LEU A 17 14.92 28.37 -1.96
N PHE A 18 16.11 28.12 -2.54
CA PHE A 18 17.23 27.52 -1.86
C PHE A 18 18.55 28.24 -2.24
N LYS A 19 19.56 28.02 -1.41
CA LYS A 19 20.97 28.35 -1.76
C LYS A 19 21.71 27.04 -2.03
N ARG A 20 22.55 27.03 -3.06
CA ARG A 20 23.37 25.85 -3.41
C ARG A 20 24.10 25.27 -2.19
N GLY A 21 23.94 23.95 -1.96
CA GLY A 21 24.52 23.25 -0.82
C GLY A 21 23.76 23.40 0.49
N GLU A 22 22.66 24.15 0.49
CA GLU A 22 21.77 24.25 1.65
C GLU A 22 20.98 22.93 1.86
N LYS A 23 20.82 22.52 3.12
CA LYS A 23 19.92 21.44 3.49
C LYS A 23 18.52 22.00 3.68
N VAL A 24 17.62 21.68 2.76
CA VAL A 24 16.23 22.13 2.79
C VAL A 24 15.36 21.02 3.35
N ARG A 25 14.58 21.30 4.40
CA ARG A 25 13.54 20.40 4.92
C ARG A 25 12.22 20.71 4.24
N LEU A 26 11.76 19.78 3.43
CA LEU A 26 10.43 19.82 2.80
C LEU A 26 9.47 19.01 3.66
N ARG A 27 8.32 19.59 3.99
CA ARG A 27 7.25 18.92 4.74
C ARG A 27 6.09 18.65 3.79
N PHE A 28 5.91 17.39 3.44
CA PHE A 28 4.82 16.95 2.59
C PHE A 28 3.62 16.56 3.44
N ILE A 29 2.46 17.11 3.09
CA ILE A 29 1.18 16.82 3.72
C ILE A 29 0.20 16.53 2.58
N ASN A 30 -0.37 15.35 2.54
CA ASN A 30 -1.43 15.06 1.58
C ASN A 30 -2.79 15.46 2.17
N GLY A 31 -3.23 16.66 1.83
CA GLY A 31 -4.54 17.20 2.21
C GLY A 31 -5.65 16.95 1.18
N ALA A 32 -5.45 16.06 0.21
CA ALA A 32 -6.47 15.71 -0.77
C ALA A 32 -7.64 14.96 -0.13
N ALA A 33 -8.83 15.08 -0.71
CA ALA A 33 -10.02 14.36 -0.25
C ALA A 33 -9.96 12.86 -0.54
N MET A 34 -9.41 12.47 -1.70
CA MET A 34 -9.44 11.08 -2.18
C MET A 34 -8.13 10.61 -2.81
N THR A 35 -7.23 11.51 -3.20
CA THR A 35 -6.11 11.19 -4.09
C THR A 35 -4.85 10.85 -3.32
N PHE A 36 -4.27 9.72 -3.64
CA PHE A 36 -2.89 9.37 -3.31
C PHE A 36 -1.94 9.95 -4.34
N PHE A 37 -0.75 10.37 -3.91
CA PHE A 37 0.26 10.88 -4.82
C PHE A 37 1.57 10.09 -4.72
N ASP A 38 2.19 9.89 -5.88
CA ASP A 38 3.57 9.43 -5.97
C ASP A 38 4.46 10.65 -6.19
N VAL A 39 5.36 10.89 -5.24
CA VAL A 39 6.18 12.09 -5.15
C VAL A 39 7.62 11.80 -5.51
N ARG A 40 8.20 12.63 -6.39
CA ARG A 40 9.62 12.61 -6.72
C ARG A 40 10.15 14.03 -7.01
N ILE A 41 11.46 14.16 -6.92
CA ILE A 41 12.17 15.38 -7.34
C ILE A 41 13.29 14.93 -8.30
N PRO A 42 13.07 14.95 -9.63
CA PRO A 42 14.04 14.44 -10.59
C PRO A 42 15.42 15.07 -10.43
N GLY A 43 16.44 14.22 -10.32
CA GLY A 43 17.82 14.64 -10.14
C GLY A 43 18.21 15.05 -8.72
N LEU A 44 17.32 14.84 -7.73
CA LEU A 44 17.57 15.15 -6.32
C LEU A 44 17.10 14.00 -5.42
N LYS A 45 18.00 13.45 -4.61
CA LYS A 45 17.63 12.43 -3.62
C LYS A 45 16.90 13.07 -2.45
N MET A 46 15.93 12.36 -1.94
CA MET A 46 15.12 12.74 -0.78
C MET A 46 15.47 11.85 0.41
N THR A 47 15.98 12.46 1.50
CA THR A 47 16.20 11.73 2.75
C THR A 47 15.02 11.94 3.68
N VAL A 48 14.19 10.91 3.82
CA VAL A 48 13.01 10.92 4.71
C VAL A 48 13.50 10.84 6.14
N VAL A 49 13.08 11.78 6.99
CA VAL A 49 13.52 11.92 8.38
C VAL A 49 12.37 11.88 9.39
N ALA A 50 11.14 12.00 8.91
CA ALA A 50 9.94 11.85 9.75
C ALA A 50 8.76 11.32 8.93
N ALA A 51 7.92 10.53 9.56
CA ALA A 51 6.63 10.06 9.07
C ALA A 51 5.55 10.41 10.11
N ASP A 52 4.46 11.02 9.67
CA ASP A 52 3.35 11.48 10.52
C ASP A 52 3.82 12.29 11.74
N GLY A 53 4.82 13.16 11.52
CA GLY A 53 5.40 14.02 12.55
C GLY A 53 6.34 13.31 13.54
N GLN A 54 6.56 12.01 13.42
CA GLN A 54 7.46 11.24 14.26
C GLN A 54 8.80 11.02 13.56
N LEU A 55 9.91 11.23 14.27
CA LEU A 55 11.25 11.04 13.71
C LEU A 55 11.50 9.55 13.44
N ILE A 56 12.08 9.28 12.29
CA ILE A 56 12.53 7.95 11.89
C ILE A 56 14.03 7.94 11.60
N ASP A 57 14.63 6.78 11.59
CA ASP A 57 15.99 6.62 11.06
C ASP A 57 15.99 7.09 9.60
N PRO A 58 16.94 7.95 9.20
CA PRO A 58 16.94 8.57 7.88
C PRO A 58 17.02 7.56 6.74
N VAL A 59 16.09 7.62 5.80
CA VAL A 59 16.03 6.76 4.60
C VAL A 59 16.13 7.61 3.35
N THR A 60 17.11 7.34 2.49
CA THR A 60 17.28 8.06 1.23
C THR A 60 16.62 7.31 0.07
N VAL A 61 15.70 8.00 -0.62
CA VAL A 61 14.88 7.46 -1.71
C VAL A 61 14.82 8.43 -2.90
N ASP A 62 14.31 7.94 -4.01
CA ASP A 62 13.98 8.73 -5.20
C ASP A 62 12.50 9.08 -5.24
N ASP A 63 11.65 8.13 -4.84
CA ASP A 63 10.20 8.24 -4.87
C ASP A 63 9.60 7.82 -3.53
N PHE A 64 8.44 8.37 -3.20
CA PHE A 64 7.57 7.85 -2.16
C PHE A 64 6.09 8.07 -2.51
N ARG A 65 5.24 7.15 -2.08
CA ARG A 65 3.78 7.35 -2.10
C ARG A 65 3.34 8.03 -0.83
N ILE A 66 2.42 8.98 -0.94
CA ILE A 66 1.79 9.62 0.22
C ILE A 66 0.27 9.48 0.11
N GLY A 67 -0.31 8.76 1.07
CA GLY A 67 -1.76 8.59 1.19
C GLY A 67 -2.43 9.82 1.79
N VAL A 68 -3.75 9.88 1.65
CA VAL A 68 -4.55 10.97 2.24
C VAL A 68 -4.32 11.00 3.76
N ALA A 69 -4.06 12.18 4.29
CA ALA A 69 -3.70 12.49 5.67
C ALA A 69 -2.32 12.00 6.15
N GLU A 70 -1.54 11.28 5.34
CA GLU A 70 -0.14 11.03 5.70
C GLU A 70 0.71 12.29 5.60
N THR A 71 1.80 12.32 6.38
CA THR A 71 2.82 13.35 6.27
C THR A 71 4.22 12.75 6.25
N TYR A 72 5.10 13.33 5.42
CA TYR A 72 6.52 13.00 5.40
C TYR A 72 7.37 14.27 5.43
N ASP A 73 8.41 14.26 6.28
CA ASP A 73 9.45 15.29 6.23
C ASP A 73 10.69 14.71 5.55
N VAL A 74 11.17 15.42 4.53
CA VAL A 74 12.37 15.00 3.80
C VAL A 74 13.42 16.10 3.80
N ILE A 75 14.69 15.71 3.85
CA ILE A 75 15.82 16.61 3.65
C ILE A 75 16.34 16.41 2.24
N VAL A 76 16.50 17.52 1.53
CA VAL A 76 17.16 17.59 0.22
C VAL A 76 18.33 18.56 0.27
N GLU A 77 19.35 18.32 -0.56
CA GLU A 77 20.56 19.16 -0.61
C GLU A 77 20.91 19.44 -2.07
N PRO A 78 20.32 20.49 -2.69
CA PRO A 78 20.64 20.89 -4.05
C PRO A 78 22.11 21.33 -4.19
N LYS A 79 22.86 20.69 -5.09
CA LYS A 79 24.30 20.95 -5.30
C LYS A 79 24.58 21.91 -6.46
N ASP A 80 23.57 22.17 -7.28
CA ASP A 80 23.64 22.98 -8.49
C ASP A 80 22.73 24.20 -8.37
N ASP A 81 22.98 25.24 -9.18
CA ASP A 81 22.13 26.44 -9.27
C ASP A 81 21.02 26.28 -10.33
N ARG A 82 20.47 25.06 -10.51
CA ARG A 82 19.31 24.77 -11.37
C ARG A 82 18.05 24.63 -10.56
N ALA A 83 16.90 24.80 -11.18
CA ALA A 83 15.63 24.48 -10.56
C ALA A 83 15.35 22.97 -10.61
N TYR A 84 14.65 22.48 -9.60
CA TYR A 84 14.20 21.09 -9.47
C TYR A 84 12.67 21.07 -9.37
N CYS A 85 12.02 20.21 -10.17
CA CYS A 85 10.58 20.03 -10.08
C CYS A 85 10.22 19.15 -8.89
N ILE A 86 9.46 19.65 -7.93
CA ILE A 86 8.76 18.84 -6.94
C ILE A 86 7.50 18.33 -7.65
N PHE A 87 7.47 17.05 -7.98
CA PHE A 87 6.45 16.45 -8.82
C PHE A 87 5.64 15.42 -8.03
N ALA A 88 4.34 15.61 -7.94
CA ALA A 88 3.40 14.75 -7.24
C ALA A 88 2.30 14.30 -8.21
N GLN A 89 2.44 13.12 -8.80
CA GLN A 89 1.47 12.56 -9.73
C GLN A 89 0.41 11.76 -9.00
N ALA A 90 -0.85 11.87 -9.44
CA ALA A 90 -1.93 11.06 -8.90
C ALA A 90 -1.69 9.56 -9.14
N ILE A 91 -2.12 8.70 -8.21
CA ILE A 91 -1.92 7.25 -8.28
C ILE A 91 -2.47 6.66 -9.58
N ASP A 92 -3.57 7.18 -10.09
CA ASP A 92 -4.23 6.76 -11.33
C ASP A 92 -3.70 7.43 -12.61
N ARG A 93 -2.70 8.32 -12.45
CA ARG A 93 -2.08 9.09 -13.56
C ARG A 93 -3.05 10.02 -14.30
N THR A 94 -4.15 10.44 -13.67
CA THR A 94 -5.08 11.41 -14.27
C THR A 94 -4.56 12.85 -14.25
N GLY A 95 -3.47 13.11 -13.52
CA GLY A 95 -2.82 14.40 -13.46
C GLY A 95 -1.78 14.48 -12.34
N TYR A 96 -1.31 15.69 -12.08
CA TYR A 96 -0.26 15.96 -11.08
C TYR A 96 -0.40 17.34 -10.43
N ALA A 97 0.20 17.48 -9.26
CA ALA A 97 0.54 18.76 -8.68
C ALA A 97 2.06 18.99 -8.78
N ARG A 98 2.52 20.22 -8.88
CA ARG A 98 3.94 20.53 -8.95
C ARG A 98 4.33 21.80 -8.20
N GLY A 99 5.61 21.85 -7.81
CA GLY A 99 6.29 23.05 -7.36
C GLY A 99 7.71 23.08 -7.89
N ASN A 100 8.38 24.23 -7.78
CA ASN A 100 9.78 24.40 -8.09
C ASN A 100 10.57 24.61 -6.80
N LEU A 101 11.64 23.87 -6.64
CA LEU A 101 12.73 24.20 -5.72
C LEU A 101 13.82 24.86 -6.56
N THR A 102 14.04 26.16 -6.40
CA THR A 102 14.80 26.97 -7.34
C THR A 102 15.73 27.97 -6.62
N PRO A 103 16.91 28.25 -7.18
CA PRO A 103 17.77 29.31 -6.63
C PRO A 103 17.22 30.71 -6.90
N ASP A 104 16.40 30.88 -7.95
CA ASP A 104 15.80 32.13 -8.37
C ASP A 104 14.41 31.89 -8.97
N VAL A 105 13.42 32.70 -8.64
CA VAL A 105 12.02 32.55 -9.11
C VAL A 105 11.86 32.64 -10.64
N SER A 106 12.81 33.25 -11.32
CA SER A 106 12.83 33.31 -12.78
C SER A 106 13.26 31.98 -13.43
N VAL A 107 13.90 31.07 -12.67
CA VAL A 107 14.38 29.78 -13.15
C VAL A 107 13.33 28.73 -12.84
N GLN A 108 12.81 28.10 -13.88
CA GLN A 108 11.80 27.05 -13.77
C GLN A 108 12.40 25.68 -14.10
N ALA A 109 11.95 24.67 -13.38
CA ALA A 109 12.32 23.30 -13.67
C ALA A 109 11.46 22.70 -14.80
N ASP A 110 12.05 21.81 -15.59
CA ASP A 110 11.32 20.99 -16.53
C ASP A 110 10.31 20.09 -15.77
N ILE A 111 9.13 19.98 -16.32
CA ILE A 111 8.08 19.09 -15.77
C ILE A 111 8.36 17.69 -16.31
N PRO A 112 8.59 16.69 -15.45
CA PRO A 112 8.82 15.33 -15.91
C PRO A 112 7.56 14.69 -16.47
N ASP A 113 7.71 13.72 -17.37
CA ASP A 113 6.61 12.88 -17.80
C ASP A 113 6.03 12.10 -16.62
N MET A 114 4.72 11.84 -16.67
CA MET A 114 4.08 10.93 -15.73
C MET A 114 4.54 9.49 -15.99
N ASP A 115 4.63 8.70 -14.92
CA ASP A 115 4.89 7.28 -15.04
C ASP A 115 3.72 6.55 -15.73
N PRO A 116 3.92 5.33 -16.24
CA PRO A 116 2.85 4.55 -16.86
C PRO A 116 1.65 4.35 -15.94
N VAL A 117 0.44 4.31 -16.54
CA VAL A 117 -0.79 4.03 -15.80
C VAL A 117 -0.71 2.64 -15.17
N PRO A 118 -0.90 2.51 -13.84
CA PRO A 118 -0.85 1.22 -13.19
C PRO A 118 -2.06 0.35 -13.54
N VAL A 119 -1.84 -0.94 -13.69
CA VAL A 119 -2.90 -1.92 -13.93
C VAL A 119 -2.99 -2.86 -12.73
N LEU A 120 -4.18 -2.92 -12.12
CA LEU A 120 -4.47 -3.79 -10.99
C LEU A 120 -4.77 -5.20 -11.50
N GLY A 121 -4.02 -6.22 -11.03
CA GLY A 121 -4.25 -7.62 -11.35
C GLY A 121 -4.94 -8.39 -10.23
N HIS A 122 -5.38 -9.63 -10.49
CA HIS A 122 -6.00 -10.49 -9.47
C HIS A 122 -5.08 -10.77 -8.28
N ALA A 123 -3.78 -10.92 -8.52
CA ALA A 123 -2.79 -11.11 -7.45
C ALA A 123 -2.72 -9.91 -6.50
N ASP A 124 -2.97 -8.70 -7.01
CA ASP A 124 -2.98 -7.48 -6.19
C ASP A 124 -4.19 -7.39 -5.26
N MET A 125 -5.23 -8.16 -5.55
CA MET A 125 -6.47 -8.21 -4.78
C MET A 125 -6.47 -9.32 -3.72
N GLY A 126 -5.35 -10.04 -3.54
CA GLY A 126 -5.27 -11.15 -2.59
C GLY A 126 -6.17 -12.33 -2.96
N MET A 127 -6.56 -12.44 -4.22
CA MET A 127 -7.21 -13.62 -4.75
C MET A 127 -6.18 -14.71 -4.93
N GLY A 128 -6.41 -15.90 -4.35
CA GLY A 128 -5.55 -17.06 -4.52
C GLY A 128 -5.34 -17.34 -6.01
N GLN A 129 -4.18 -17.85 -6.37
CA GLN A 129 -3.95 -18.37 -7.72
C GLN A 129 -4.84 -19.61 -7.91
N GLY A 130 -6.10 -19.40 -8.22
CA GLY A 130 -6.96 -20.44 -8.79
C GLY A 130 -6.35 -20.81 -10.13
N ASP A 131 -6.05 -22.09 -10.27
CA ASP A 131 -5.55 -22.71 -11.50
C ASP A 131 -6.61 -22.55 -12.62
N HIS A 132 -6.61 -21.40 -13.29
CA HIS A 132 -7.37 -21.18 -14.50
C HIS A 132 -6.44 -21.43 -15.68
N GLY A 133 -6.38 -22.72 -16.06
CA GLY A 133 -5.80 -23.18 -17.32
C GLY A 133 -6.29 -22.32 -18.49
N GLY A 134 -5.35 -21.76 -19.20
CA GLY A 134 -5.29 -21.24 -20.52
C GLY A 134 -6.57 -20.76 -21.22
N HIS A 135 -6.71 -19.45 -21.40
CA HIS A 135 -7.21 -18.90 -22.66
C HIS A 135 -6.37 -17.68 -23.02
N GLY A 136 -5.36 -17.92 -23.84
CA GLY A 136 -4.70 -16.87 -24.59
C GLY A 136 -5.67 -16.32 -25.64
N ALA A 137 -5.95 -15.04 -25.58
CA ALA A 137 -6.53 -14.30 -26.68
C ALA A 137 -5.89 -12.92 -26.74
N SER A 138 -4.86 -12.83 -27.55
CA SER A 138 -4.44 -11.58 -28.16
C SER A 138 -5.53 -11.10 -29.11
N GLN A 139 -6.16 -9.98 -28.85
CA GLN A 139 -6.93 -9.25 -29.85
C GLN A 139 -6.47 -7.81 -29.90
N SER A 140 -5.81 -7.51 -31.01
CA SER A 140 -5.60 -6.17 -31.54
C SER A 140 -6.94 -5.57 -31.95
N HIS A 141 -7.27 -4.38 -31.45
CA HIS A 141 -8.40 -3.60 -31.95
C HIS A 141 -7.90 -2.64 -33.05
N ASP A 142 -8.31 -2.91 -34.26
CA ASP A 142 -8.40 -1.92 -35.34
C ASP A 142 -9.86 -1.53 -35.51
N ALA A 143 -10.09 -0.21 -35.57
CA ALA A 143 -11.38 0.40 -35.83
C ALA A 143 -11.67 0.48 -37.30
N HIS A 144 -12.91 0.22 -37.76
CA HIS A 144 -13.75 1.15 -38.54
C HIS A 144 -15.02 0.53 -39.13
N ALA A 145 -16.08 1.21 -38.84
CA ALA A 145 -17.32 1.52 -39.52
C ALA A 145 -17.74 0.82 -40.82
N GLY A 146 -19.07 0.47 -40.91
CA GLY A 146 -19.79 0.38 -42.17
C GLY A 146 -20.98 -0.57 -42.14
N HIS A 147 -22.19 0.00 -42.14
CA HIS A 147 -23.50 -0.64 -42.28
C HIS A 147 -23.65 -1.54 -43.52
N THR A 148 -24.36 -2.65 -43.42
CA THR A 148 -25.65 -3.01 -44.08
C THR A 148 -25.92 -4.50 -43.94
N ALA A 149 -27.13 -4.86 -43.58
CA ALA A 149 -27.75 -6.19 -43.72
C ALA A 149 -28.45 -6.24 -45.09
N PRO A 150 -29.15 -7.35 -45.54
CA PRO A 150 -29.34 -8.68 -44.95
C PRO A 150 -29.19 -9.86 -45.95
N ASP A 151 -29.50 -11.04 -45.49
CA ASP A 151 -30.13 -12.21 -46.10
C ASP A 151 -29.35 -13.53 -46.23
N SER A 152 -29.88 -14.47 -45.52
CA SER A 152 -30.38 -15.81 -45.85
C SER A 152 -29.45 -16.97 -46.19
N GLN A 153 -29.69 -18.00 -45.41
CA GLN A 153 -29.86 -19.43 -45.76
C GLN A 153 -28.67 -20.37 -45.92
N THR A 154 -28.69 -21.32 -45.05
CA THR A 154 -28.86 -22.80 -45.16
C THR A 154 -27.63 -23.68 -45.27
N ASP A 155 -27.72 -24.69 -44.43
CA ASP A 155 -27.42 -26.14 -44.58
C ASP A 155 -25.99 -26.67 -44.35
N ALA A 156 -25.93 -27.41 -43.29
CA ALA A 156 -25.85 -28.87 -43.13
C ALA A 156 -24.47 -29.55 -43.22
N MET A 157 -24.22 -30.29 -42.14
CA MET A 157 -23.58 -31.63 -42.01
C MET A 157 -22.18 -31.85 -42.63
N ASP A 158 -21.25 -32.45 -41.95
CA ASP A 158 -21.18 -33.88 -41.61
C ASP A 158 -19.90 -34.25 -40.83
N HIS A 159 -19.97 -35.39 -40.19
CA HIS A 159 -19.06 -36.16 -39.38
C HIS A 159 -17.68 -36.46 -39.97
N SER A 160 -16.63 -36.63 -39.14
CA SER A 160 -16.06 -37.96 -38.79
C SER A 160 -14.72 -37.88 -38.06
N THR A 161 -14.64 -38.46 -36.92
CA THR A 161 -13.77 -39.50 -36.34
C THR A 161 -12.36 -39.71 -36.93
N HIS A 162 -11.37 -39.77 -36.03
CA HIS A 162 -10.45 -40.88 -35.72
C HIS A 162 -9.38 -40.46 -34.69
N ALA A 163 -9.39 -41.09 -33.55
CA ALA A 163 -8.52 -42.16 -33.03
C ALA A 163 -7.01 -41.87 -33.02
N GLY A 164 -6.41 -41.64 -31.88
CA GLY A 164 -5.63 -42.48 -31.03
C GLY A 164 -4.16 -42.70 -31.45
N HIS A 165 -3.24 -42.35 -30.55
CA HIS A 165 -2.09 -43.18 -30.23
C HIS A 165 -1.38 -42.69 -28.93
N ASN A 166 -1.33 -43.59 -27.97
CA ASN A 166 -0.39 -43.61 -26.86
C ASN A 166 1.03 -43.92 -27.35
N MET A 167 2.05 -43.36 -26.69
CA MET A 167 3.29 -44.08 -26.39
C MET A 167 4.00 -43.48 -25.18
N ASP A 168 4.22 -44.34 -24.19
CA ASP A 168 5.17 -44.20 -23.11
C ASP A 168 6.62 -44.24 -23.61
N HIS A 169 7.53 -43.65 -22.89
CA HIS A 169 8.84 -44.18 -22.51
C HIS A 169 9.67 -43.10 -21.77
N ASP A 170 9.96 -43.35 -20.61
CA ASP A 170 11.18 -43.85 -19.89
C ASP A 170 12.11 -42.76 -19.35
N SER A 171 12.29 -42.98 -18.06
CA SER A 171 13.26 -42.38 -17.16
C SER A 171 14.73 -42.62 -17.57
N VAL A 172 15.56 -41.57 -17.43
CA VAL A 172 17.01 -41.77 -17.20
C VAL A 172 17.53 -40.81 -16.12
N ASN A 173 18.00 -41.38 -15.03
CA ASN A 173 18.85 -40.77 -14.02
C ASN A 173 20.24 -40.44 -14.60
N HIS A 174 20.79 -39.28 -14.27
CA HIS A 174 22.22 -39.08 -14.18
C HIS A 174 22.63 -38.22 -13.00
N ALA A 175 23.44 -38.82 -12.17
CA ALA A 175 24.12 -38.25 -11.03
C ALA A 175 25.36 -37.43 -11.44
N GLY A 176 25.62 -36.36 -10.68
CA GLY A 176 26.96 -35.95 -10.28
C GLY A 176 27.76 -35.07 -11.22
N MET A 177 28.00 -33.82 -10.80
CA MET A 177 29.34 -33.21 -10.82
C MET A 177 29.38 -31.95 -9.94
N ASP A 178 30.30 -32.01 -8.99
CA ASP A 178 30.71 -30.89 -8.15
C ASP A 178 31.39 -29.79 -8.96
N HIS A 179 31.06 -28.52 -8.65
CA HIS A 179 32.00 -27.41 -8.85
C HIS A 179 31.94 -26.46 -7.66
N ALA A 180 33.08 -26.40 -6.99
CA ALA A 180 33.37 -25.49 -5.90
C ALA A 180 33.55 -24.06 -6.37
N GLY A 181 33.10 -23.13 -5.52
CA GLY A 181 33.73 -21.84 -5.28
C GLY A 181 33.19 -20.62 -6.01
N MET A 182 32.35 -19.85 -5.31
CA MET A 182 32.49 -18.40 -5.23
C MET A 182 31.72 -17.85 -4.02
N ASN A 183 32.48 -17.28 -3.09
CA ASN A 183 31.97 -16.58 -1.92
C ASN A 183 31.26 -15.28 -2.32
N HIS A 184 29.98 -15.18 -1.99
CA HIS A 184 29.32 -13.90 -1.76
C HIS A 184 28.73 -13.90 -0.37
N SER A 185 29.29 -13.02 0.47
CA SER A 185 28.82 -12.75 1.82
C SER A 185 27.38 -12.20 1.76
N MET A 186 26.44 -13.04 2.08
CA MET A 186 25.07 -12.63 2.44
C MET A 186 24.98 -12.48 3.94
N HIS A 187 24.37 -11.38 4.35
CA HIS A 187 24.03 -11.07 5.73
C HIS A 187 23.35 -12.28 6.41
N ALA A 188 23.95 -12.70 7.50
CA ALA A 188 23.49 -13.80 8.32
C ALA A 188 22.11 -13.48 8.92
N MET A 189 21.07 -14.16 8.43
CA MET A 189 19.84 -14.36 9.20
C MET A 189 20.17 -15.35 10.31
N HIS A 190 20.06 -14.88 11.55
CA HIS A 190 20.21 -15.71 12.73
C HIS A 190 19.05 -16.70 12.82
N ASN A 191 19.30 -17.91 12.41
CA ASN A 191 18.43 -19.07 12.64
C ASN A 191 18.54 -19.45 14.13
N ARG A 192 17.60 -19.03 14.97
CA ARG A 192 17.49 -19.49 16.35
C ARG A 192 16.50 -20.64 16.40
N SER A 193 17.03 -21.81 16.67
CA SER A 193 16.36 -23.06 17.05
C SER A 193 15.12 -22.80 17.92
N THR A 194 13.97 -23.24 17.44
CA THR A 194 12.69 -23.17 18.15
C THR A 194 12.49 -24.43 18.97
N ASN A 195 12.49 -24.29 20.28
CA ASN A 195 11.83 -25.24 21.17
C ASN A 195 10.32 -25.22 20.89
N LYS A 196 9.79 -26.37 20.53
CA LYS A 196 8.34 -26.61 20.34
C LYS A 196 7.64 -26.57 21.69
N SER A 197 7.01 -25.44 22.02
CA SER A 197 5.87 -25.39 22.94
C SER A 197 4.61 -25.20 22.12
N SER A 198 3.55 -25.95 22.45
CA SER A 198 2.24 -25.94 21.82
C SER A 198 1.71 -24.51 21.64
N PRO A 199 1.01 -24.17 20.52
CA PRO A 199 0.50 -22.84 20.32
C PRO A 199 -0.69 -22.61 21.26
N THR A 200 -0.46 -21.95 22.36
CA THR A 200 -1.48 -21.09 22.93
C THR A 200 -1.85 -20.08 21.86
N MET A 201 -3.15 -19.85 21.60
CA MET A 201 -3.62 -18.78 20.74
C MET A 201 -3.17 -17.43 21.31
N GLY A 202 -1.91 -17.10 21.09
CA GLY A 202 -1.28 -15.89 21.56
C GLY A 202 -1.31 -14.85 20.44
N THR A 203 -1.52 -13.61 20.85
CA THR A 203 -1.56 -12.41 20.02
C THR A 203 -0.29 -12.16 19.18
N GLY A 204 0.71 -13.05 19.18
CA GLY A 204 2.00 -12.86 18.53
C GLY A 204 2.87 -11.81 19.25
N LYS A 205 4.17 -11.74 18.91
CA LYS A 205 5.10 -10.79 19.50
C LYS A 205 4.89 -9.38 18.97
N ALA A 206 5.01 -8.38 19.84
CA ALA A 206 5.02 -6.97 19.46
C ALA A 206 6.06 -6.69 18.39
N GLY A 207 5.70 -5.89 17.38
CA GLY A 207 6.55 -5.49 16.26
C GLY A 207 6.58 -6.44 15.07
N PHE A 208 6.04 -7.67 15.20
CA PHE A 208 6.15 -8.71 14.17
C PHE A 208 4.82 -9.04 13.46
N GLY A 209 3.77 -8.33 13.79
CA GLY A 209 2.46 -8.52 13.20
C GLY A 209 1.68 -9.70 13.79
N SER A 210 0.46 -9.88 13.29
CA SER A 210 -0.46 -10.92 13.72
C SER A 210 -0.12 -12.29 13.11
N ALA A 211 -0.15 -13.32 13.93
CA ALA A 211 -0.15 -14.72 13.52
C ALA A 211 -1.55 -15.33 13.47
N SER A 212 -2.58 -14.55 13.82
CA SER A 212 -3.97 -15.00 13.83
C SER A 212 -4.46 -15.34 12.42
N PRO A 213 -5.30 -16.36 12.27
CA PRO A 213 -5.96 -16.64 11.00
C PRO A 213 -6.89 -15.49 10.62
N ILE A 214 -7.07 -15.26 9.32
CA ILE A 214 -8.06 -14.33 8.81
C ILE A 214 -9.42 -15.01 8.87
N LEU A 215 -10.38 -14.34 9.51
CA LEU A 215 -11.74 -14.87 9.73
C LEU A 215 -12.76 -13.89 9.19
N HIS A 216 -13.40 -14.24 8.09
CA HIS A 216 -14.49 -13.45 7.52
C HIS A 216 -15.80 -13.66 8.30
N ALA A 217 -16.38 -12.57 8.77
CA ALA A 217 -17.68 -12.59 9.44
C ALA A 217 -18.82 -12.86 8.45
N LYS A 218 -19.97 -13.34 8.95
CA LYS A 218 -21.17 -13.55 8.10
C LYS A 218 -21.67 -12.25 7.46
N THR A 219 -21.46 -11.13 8.11
CA THR A 219 -21.79 -9.78 7.60
C THR A 219 -21.04 -9.41 6.34
N GLU A 220 -19.86 -9.99 6.13
CA GLU A 220 -19.04 -9.80 4.93
C GLU A 220 -19.51 -10.64 3.73
N SER A 221 -20.54 -11.44 3.89
CA SER A 221 -21.16 -12.23 2.82
C SER A 221 -22.46 -11.59 2.30
N GLY A 222 -22.80 -10.40 2.76
CA GLY A 222 -24.04 -9.70 2.40
C GLY A 222 -23.93 -8.85 1.13
N PRO A 223 -25.03 -8.25 0.69
CA PRO A 223 -25.10 -7.44 -0.53
C PRO A 223 -24.33 -6.11 -0.45
N GLN A 224 -23.76 -5.79 0.69
CA GLN A 224 -22.94 -4.60 0.93
C GLN A 224 -21.45 -4.84 0.66
N VAL A 225 -21.05 -6.10 0.40
CA VAL A 225 -19.66 -6.49 0.15
C VAL A 225 -19.59 -7.23 -1.18
N ASP A 226 -18.78 -6.74 -2.12
CA ASP A 226 -18.64 -7.32 -3.45
C ASP A 226 -17.34 -8.13 -3.64
N MET A 227 -16.38 -7.97 -2.72
CA MET A 227 -15.09 -8.65 -2.78
C MET A 227 -14.61 -9.05 -1.37
N ARG A 228 -13.86 -10.14 -1.29
CA ARG A 228 -13.10 -10.57 -0.11
C ARG A 228 -11.74 -11.08 -0.55
N SER A 229 -10.71 -10.75 0.20
CA SER A 229 -9.37 -11.26 -0.03
C SER A 229 -9.24 -12.66 0.56
N GLU A 230 -9.00 -13.66 -0.28
CA GLU A 230 -8.87 -15.06 0.16
C GLU A 230 -7.53 -15.35 0.87
N ALA A 231 -6.48 -14.62 0.48
CA ALA A 231 -5.14 -14.84 1.00
C ALA A 231 -4.37 -13.52 1.23
N PRO A 232 -4.88 -12.64 2.10
CA PRO A 232 -4.23 -11.35 2.35
C PRO A 232 -2.85 -11.54 2.97
N GLN A 233 -1.84 -10.85 2.43
CA GLN A 233 -0.46 -10.93 2.86
C GLN A 233 0.01 -9.62 3.48
N TYR A 234 1.00 -9.68 4.39
CA TYR A 234 1.76 -8.50 4.77
C TYR A 234 2.62 -8.06 3.59
N GLN A 235 2.46 -6.79 3.19
CA GLN A 235 3.16 -6.21 2.03
C GLN A 235 3.94 -4.96 2.45
N LEU A 236 4.62 -5.02 3.60
CA LEU A 236 5.35 -3.88 4.15
C LEU A 236 6.49 -3.39 3.25
N ASN A 237 7.09 -4.28 2.47
CA ASN A 237 8.15 -3.99 1.51
C ASN A 237 7.65 -3.73 0.08
N ASP A 238 6.33 -3.71 -0.12
CA ASP A 238 5.71 -3.39 -1.40
C ASP A 238 5.34 -1.89 -1.43
N PRO A 239 5.94 -1.09 -2.31
CA PRO A 239 5.61 0.32 -2.43
C PRO A 239 4.22 0.56 -3.05
N GLY A 240 3.57 -0.50 -3.52
CA GLY A 240 2.26 -0.47 -4.14
C GLY A 240 2.29 -0.43 -5.66
N ILE A 241 1.09 -0.68 -6.19
CA ILE A 241 0.88 -0.71 -7.65
C ILE A 241 1.34 0.60 -8.30
N GLY A 242 2.01 0.46 -9.46
CA GLY A 242 2.59 1.60 -10.19
C GLY A 242 3.97 2.05 -9.70
N LEU A 243 4.47 1.50 -8.57
CA LEU A 243 5.80 1.80 -8.02
C LEU A 243 6.73 0.58 -7.91
N ARG A 244 6.18 -0.64 -7.92
CA ARG A 244 6.93 -1.89 -7.67
C ARG A 244 8.16 -2.07 -8.57
N ASN A 245 8.10 -1.61 -9.79
CA ASN A 245 9.14 -1.80 -10.78
C ASN A 245 10.07 -0.59 -10.93
N HIS A 246 9.89 0.48 -10.16
CA HIS A 246 10.65 1.74 -10.34
C HIS A 246 12.16 1.54 -10.17
N GLN A 247 12.58 0.68 -9.24
CA GLN A 247 14.01 0.38 -9.09
C GLN A 247 14.56 -0.35 -10.32
N ARG A 248 13.81 -1.30 -10.87
CA ARG A 248 14.24 -2.07 -12.05
C ARG A 248 14.18 -1.25 -13.34
N ASP A 249 13.07 -0.53 -13.56
CA ASP A 249 12.77 0.09 -14.84
C ASP A 249 13.38 1.50 -14.97
N PHE A 250 13.55 2.20 -13.84
CA PHE A 250 14.00 3.57 -13.81
C PHE A 250 15.23 3.81 -12.88
N GLY A 251 15.71 2.79 -12.17
CA GLY A 251 16.77 2.94 -11.17
C GLY A 251 16.36 3.79 -9.96
N ARG A 252 15.06 3.98 -9.71
CA ARG A 252 14.50 4.81 -8.64
C ARG A 252 14.12 3.96 -7.43
N ARG A 253 14.77 4.20 -6.29
CA ARG A 253 14.42 3.60 -5.01
C ARG A 253 13.13 4.23 -4.48
N VAL A 254 12.16 3.41 -4.13
CA VAL A 254 10.88 3.83 -3.55
C VAL A 254 10.86 3.54 -2.05
N LEU A 255 10.32 4.49 -1.26
CA LEU A 255 10.07 4.28 0.17
C LEU A 255 8.97 3.23 0.36
N THR A 256 9.19 2.32 1.30
CA THR A 256 8.21 1.34 1.75
C THR A 256 7.98 1.43 3.26
N TYR A 257 6.93 0.84 3.77
CA TYR A 257 6.72 0.77 5.23
C TYR A 257 7.77 -0.06 5.94
N ALA A 258 8.38 -1.05 5.26
CA ALA A 258 9.50 -1.82 5.80
C ALA A 258 10.78 -0.98 6.03
N ASP A 259 10.91 0.14 5.35
CA ASP A 259 12.04 1.07 5.54
C ASP A 259 11.85 1.95 6.81
N LEU A 260 10.65 2.01 7.37
CA LEU A 260 10.36 2.89 8.50
C LEU A 260 10.85 2.25 9.81
N CYS A 261 11.72 2.95 10.51
CA CYS A 261 12.22 2.58 11.82
C CYS A 261 12.17 3.84 12.72
N ASN A 262 11.59 3.74 13.90
CA ASN A 262 11.54 4.89 14.81
C ASN A 262 12.96 5.31 15.22
N TYR A 263 13.23 6.60 15.24
CA TYR A 263 14.52 7.12 15.70
C TYR A 263 14.77 6.87 17.19
N PHE A 264 13.72 6.87 17.99
CA PHE A 264 13.76 6.58 19.43
C PHE A 264 13.26 5.16 19.71
N PRO A 265 13.67 4.55 20.83
CA PRO A 265 13.11 3.28 21.27
C PRO A 265 11.58 3.34 21.38
N THR A 266 10.93 2.21 21.10
CA THR A 266 9.47 2.04 21.24
C THR A 266 9.02 2.48 22.65
N PRO A 267 8.11 3.47 22.76
CA PRO A 267 7.71 4.00 24.08
C PRO A 267 6.98 2.99 24.95
N ASP A 268 6.21 2.08 24.34
CA ASP A 268 5.52 1.00 25.05
C ASP A 268 5.93 -0.35 24.43
N PRO A 269 6.91 -1.04 25.01
CA PRO A 269 7.43 -2.31 24.49
C PRO A 269 6.60 -3.53 24.88
N ARG A 270 5.47 -3.34 25.60
CA ARG A 270 4.62 -4.45 26.06
C ARG A 270 4.05 -5.24 24.89
N GLU A 271 3.90 -6.55 25.09
CA GLU A 271 3.11 -7.40 24.21
C GLU A 271 1.64 -6.97 24.24
N PRO A 272 0.91 -7.12 23.11
CA PRO A 272 -0.52 -6.82 23.11
C PRO A 272 -1.29 -7.82 23.98
N GLU A 273 -2.24 -7.30 24.75
CA GLU A 273 -3.10 -8.10 25.63
C GLU A 273 -4.18 -8.86 24.84
N ARG A 274 -4.59 -8.29 23.71
CA ARG A 274 -5.53 -8.89 22.75
C ARG A 274 -5.36 -8.32 21.34
N GLU A 275 -6.01 -8.96 20.40
CA GLU A 275 -6.06 -8.52 19.01
C GLU A 275 -7.49 -8.21 18.59
N ILE A 276 -7.65 -7.18 17.78
CA ILE A 276 -8.88 -6.81 17.09
C ILE A 276 -8.59 -6.87 15.59
N GLN A 277 -9.25 -7.80 14.89
CA GLN A 277 -9.19 -7.89 13.44
C GLN A 277 -10.38 -7.13 12.85
N LEU A 278 -10.13 -6.27 11.87
CA LEU A 278 -11.16 -5.52 11.16
C LEU A 278 -10.94 -5.66 9.65
N HIS A 279 -12.01 -5.91 8.95
CA HIS A 279 -12.02 -6.04 7.51
C HIS A 279 -12.50 -4.74 6.86
N LEU A 280 -11.71 -4.20 5.94
CA LEU A 280 -12.06 -3.04 5.14
C LEU A 280 -12.88 -3.54 3.95
N THR A 281 -14.18 -3.32 3.99
CA THR A 281 -15.13 -3.90 3.06
C THR A 281 -15.84 -2.83 2.24
N GLY A 282 -16.30 -3.20 1.05
CA GLY A 282 -17.01 -2.27 0.19
C GLY A 282 -17.84 -2.94 -0.87
N ASN A 283 -18.67 -2.13 -1.53
CA ASN A 283 -19.38 -2.49 -2.74
C ASN A 283 -19.27 -1.34 -3.75
N MET A 284 -18.48 -1.56 -4.81
CA MET A 284 -18.19 -0.54 -5.82
C MET A 284 -19.43 -0.13 -6.61
N HIS A 285 -20.34 -1.07 -6.90
CA HIS A 285 -21.57 -0.77 -7.65
C HIS A 285 -22.55 0.08 -6.85
N ARG A 286 -22.62 -0.13 -5.54
CA ARG A 286 -23.49 0.62 -4.63
C ARG A 286 -22.81 1.79 -3.97
N TYR A 287 -21.49 1.91 -4.15
CA TYR A 287 -20.65 2.91 -3.52
C TYR A 287 -20.78 2.91 -1.98
N LEU A 288 -20.73 1.72 -1.39
CA LEU A 288 -20.83 1.50 0.04
C LEU A 288 -19.48 1.06 0.60
N TRP A 289 -19.13 1.58 1.77
CA TRP A 289 -17.89 1.30 2.47
C TRP A 289 -18.17 1.02 3.93
N SER A 290 -17.47 0.05 4.52
CA SER A 290 -17.72 -0.35 5.91
C SER A 290 -16.50 -1.06 6.51
N PHE A 291 -16.53 -1.26 7.82
CA PHE A 291 -15.73 -2.28 8.48
C PHE A 291 -16.59 -3.53 8.68
N ASP A 292 -16.06 -4.72 8.39
CA ASP A 292 -16.70 -6.02 8.62
C ASP A 292 -18.09 -6.16 7.94
N GLY A 293 -18.33 -5.44 6.84
CA GLY A 293 -19.63 -5.39 6.18
C GLY A 293 -20.72 -4.63 6.96
N ILE A 294 -20.37 -3.92 8.04
CA ILE A 294 -21.29 -3.18 8.90
C ILE A 294 -21.06 -1.69 8.75
N PRO A 295 -22.01 -0.90 8.22
CA PRO A 295 -21.85 0.55 8.12
C PRO A 295 -21.83 1.21 9.50
N PHE A 296 -21.24 2.39 9.60
CA PHE A 296 -21.09 3.11 10.87
C PHE A 296 -22.40 3.29 11.65
N SER A 297 -23.52 3.53 10.96
CA SER A 297 -24.82 3.73 11.57
C SER A 297 -25.36 2.50 12.35
N GLU A 298 -24.82 1.31 12.05
CA GLU A 298 -25.24 0.03 12.64
C GLU A 298 -24.14 -0.59 13.49
N ALA A 299 -23.00 0.09 13.60
CA ALA A 299 -21.80 -0.48 14.22
C ALA A 299 -21.76 -0.23 15.73
N GLU A 300 -21.44 -1.29 16.46
CA GLU A 300 -21.12 -1.17 17.90
C GLU A 300 -19.74 -0.54 18.09
N PRO A 301 -19.56 0.27 19.15
CA PRO A 301 -18.26 0.83 19.49
C PRO A 301 -17.21 -0.24 19.85
N ILE A 302 -15.96 0.04 19.51
CA ILE A 302 -14.83 -0.74 19.98
C ILE A 302 -14.46 -0.26 21.38
N HIS A 303 -14.55 -1.12 22.38
CA HIS A 303 -14.21 -0.78 23.77
C HIS A 303 -12.78 -1.16 24.10
N LEU A 304 -12.01 -0.21 24.60
CA LEU A 304 -10.66 -0.39 25.12
C LEU A 304 -10.63 0.01 26.62
N LYS A 305 -9.85 -0.74 27.40
CA LYS A 305 -9.57 -0.37 28.78
C LYS A 305 -8.43 0.64 28.80
N TYR A 306 -8.53 1.66 29.65
CA TYR A 306 -7.43 2.62 29.81
C TYR A 306 -6.13 1.91 30.19
N GLY A 307 -5.06 2.21 29.48
CA GLY A 307 -3.75 1.58 29.64
C GLY A 307 -3.58 0.22 28.94
N GLU A 308 -4.64 -0.33 28.33
CA GLU A 308 -4.56 -1.58 27.55
C GLU A 308 -3.64 -1.42 26.33
N ARG A 309 -2.86 -2.46 26.03
CA ARG A 309 -2.06 -2.55 24.79
C ARG A 309 -2.76 -3.52 23.85
N VAL A 310 -3.25 -3.03 22.70
CA VAL A 310 -4.07 -3.80 21.76
C VAL A 310 -3.41 -3.83 20.40
N ARG A 311 -3.42 -5.00 19.73
CA ARG A 311 -3.12 -5.09 18.30
C ARG A 311 -4.39 -4.88 17.49
N PHE A 312 -4.32 -3.97 16.53
CA PHE A 312 -5.26 -3.89 15.43
C PHE A 312 -4.64 -4.55 14.20
N THR A 313 -5.37 -5.50 13.61
CA THR A 313 -5.03 -6.12 12.34
C THR A 313 -6.10 -5.73 11.32
N LEU A 314 -5.70 -5.03 10.29
CA LEU A 314 -6.57 -4.61 9.20
C LEU A 314 -6.38 -5.52 8.00
N VAL A 315 -7.47 -5.97 7.43
CA VAL A 315 -7.52 -6.75 6.19
C VAL A 315 -8.26 -5.95 5.15
N ASN A 316 -7.66 -5.71 4.00
CA ASN A 316 -8.30 -4.95 2.93
C ASN A 316 -8.95 -5.89 1.92
N ASP A 317 -10.26 -6.00 2.00
CA ASP A 317 -11.12 -6.79 1.12
C ASP A 317 -11.68 -5.98 -0.05
N THR A 318 -10.95 -4.94 -0.48
CA THR A 318 -11.36 -4.08 -1.58
C THR A 318 -10.22 -3.86 -2.59
N MET A 319 -10.54 -3.30 -3.74
CA MET A 319 -9.58 -2.94 -4.78
C MET A 319 -8.94 -1.56 -4.57
N MET A 320 -9.23 -0.86 -3.47
CA MET A 320 -8.73 0.48 -3.19
C MET A 320 -7.76 0.50 -2.01
N ASN A 321 -6.83 1.44 -2.03
CA ASN A 321 -6.03 1.76 -0.85
C ASN A 321 -6.91 2.49 0.17
N HIS A 322 -6.79 2.13 1.45
CA HIS A 322 -7.51 2.81 2.53
C HIS A 322 -6.53 3.43 3.53
N PRO A 323 -6.49 4.76 3.67
CA PRO A 323 -5.78 5.44 4.75
C PRO A 323 -6.62 5.37 6.02
N ILE A 324 -6.23 4.53 6.96
CA ILE A 324 -6.96 4.32 8.22
C ILE A 324 -6.35 5.17 9.33
N HIS A 325 -7.18 5.97 9.97
CA HIS A 325 -6.81 6.95 10.98
C HIS A 325 -7.57 6.72 12.28
N LEU A 326 -6.82 6.59 13.38
CA LEU A 326 -7.35 6.55 14.73
C LEU A 326 -7.07 7.87 15.44
N HIS A 327 -8.11 8.53 15.92
CA HIS A 327 -7.98 9.74 16.73
C HIS A 327 -7.49 9.43 18.15
N GLY A 328 -6.82 10.37 18.76
CA GLY A 328 -6.45 10.40 20.17
C GLY A 328 -5.30 9.50 20.59
N MET A 329 -4.92 8.51 19.78
CA MET A 329 -3.88 7.54 20.10
C MET A 329 -2.98 7.27 18.89
N TRP A 330 -1.76 6.81 19.15
CA TRP A 330 -0.81 6.45 18.10
C TRP A 330 -1.00 5.00 17.62
N SER A 331 -0.79 4.80 16.33
CA SER A 331 -0.65 3.49 15.71
C SER A 331 0.84 3.15 15.58
N ASP A 332 1.33 2.28 16.45
CA ASP A 332 2.70 1.79 16.45
C ASP A 332 2.79 0.68 15.38
N LEU A 333 3.24 1.03 14.16
CA LEU A 333 3.21 0.16 12.97
C LEU A 333 4.22 -0.98 13.08
N GLU A 334 3.77 -2.23 13.01
CA GLU A 334 4.62 -3.41 13.18
C GLU A 334 5.43 -3.72 11.91
N THR A 335 6.66 -3.22 11.84
CA THR A 335 7.56 -3.33 10.68
C THR A 335 8.65 -4.39 10.81
N GLY A 336 8.62 -5.22 11.86
CA GLY A 336 9.56 -6.32 12.07
C GLY A 336 10.65 -6.05 13.10
N ASP A 337 10.67 -4.90 13.76
CA ASP A 337 11.56 -4.62 14.91
C ASP A 337 10.76 -4.06 16.09
N ALA A 338 10.65 -4.86 17.16
CA ALA A 338 9.93 -4.47 18.38
C ALA A 338 10.57 -3.31 19.14
N ARG A 339 11.85 -3.03 18.92
CA ARG A 339 12.61 -2.03 19.68
C ARG A 339 12.41 -0.61 19.14
N TYR A 340 12.12 -0.48 17.85
CA TYR A 340 12.06 0.81 17.14
C TYR A 340 10.84 0.87 16.22
N ILE A 341 9.67 0.52 16.75
CA ILE A 341 8.40 0.52 16.01
C ILE A 341 8.04 1.96 15.59
N PRO A 342 7.87 2.25 14.28
CA PRO A 342 7.50 3.58 13.84
C PRO A 342 6.07 3.90 14.25
N ARG A 343 5.84 5.15 14.67
CA ARG A 343 4.53 5.66 15.07
C ARG A 343 3.89 6.40 13.91
N LYS A 344 2.64 6.09 13.62
CA LYS A 344 1.86 6.77 12.59
C LYS A 344 0.49 7.14 13.14
N HIS A 345 -0.09 8.21 12.64
CA HIS A 345 -1.51 8.51 12.90
C HIS A 345 -2.40 8.01 11.76
N THR A 346 -1.86 7.76 10.58
CA THR A 346 -2.58 7.25 9.41
C THR A 346 -1.81 6.08 8.81
N VAL A 347 -2.47 4.94 8.65
CA VAL A 347 -1.87 3.71 8.12
C VAL A 347 -2.56 3.33 6.82
N ILE A 348 -1.79 3.22 5.75
CA ILE A 348 -2.31 2.82 4.44
C ILE A 348 -2.41 1.30 4.37
N VAL A 349 -3.60 0.81 4.03
CA VAL A 349 -3.84 -0.61 3.78
C VAL A 349 -4.04 -0.81 2.28
N GLN A 350 -3.09 -1.49 1.63
CA GLN A 350 -3.13 -1.76 0.19
C GLN A 350 -4.22 -2.78 -0.15
N PRO A 351 -4.73 -2.81 -1.40
CA PRO A 351 -5.68 -3.83 -1.85
C PRO A 351 -5.18 -5.24 -1.57
N GLY A 352 -6.06 -6.14 -1.15
CA GLY A 352 -5.74 -7.55 -0.94
C GLY A 352 -4.64 -7.84 0.09
N SER A 353 -4.32 -6.86 0.94
CA SER A 353 -3.27 -6.99 1.96
C SER A 353 -3.81 -6.99 3.37
N LYS A 354 -2.97 -7.41 4.31
CA LYS A 354 -3.18 -7.18 5.75
C LYS A 354 -2.02 -6.39 6.33
N ILE A 355 -2.31 -5.62 7.36
CA ILE A 355 -1.33 -4.85 8.11
C ILE A 355 -1.72 -4.82 9.59
N SER A 356 -0.75 -4.73 10.47
CA SER A 356 -1.02 -4.62 11.91
C SER A 356 -0.22 -3.50 12.57
N TYR A 357 -0.79 -2.98 13.63
CA TYR A 357 -0.16 -2.00 14.51
C TYR A 357 -0.67 -2.16 15.93
N LEU A 358 0.12 -1.65 16.86
CA LEU A 358 -0.18 -1.69 18.28
C LEU A 358 -0.68 -0.32 18.73
N VAL A 359 -1.69 -0.33 19.59
CA VAL A 359 -2.26 0.87 20.20
C VAL A 359 -2.19 0.73 21.72
N THR A 360 -1.60 1.72 22.38
CA THR A 360 -1.75 1.89 23.83
C THR A 360 -2.94 2.81 24.07
N ALA A 361 -3.95 2.32 24.79
CA ALA A 361 -5.16 3.08 25.09
C ALA A 361 -4.91 4.11 26.21
N ASP A 362 -4.08 5.12 25.93
CA ASP A 362 -3.58 6.12 26.89
C ASP A 362 -4.40 7.43 26.95
N ALA A 363 -5.46 7.51 26.14
CA ALA A 363 -6.35 8.67 26.10
C ALA A 363 -7.81 8.25 26.35
N LYS A 364 -8.35 8.58 27.53
CA LYS A 364 -9.77 8.33 27.84
C LYS A 364 -10.70 9.15 26.96
N GLY A 365 -11.85 8.58 26.58
CA GLY A 365 -12.86 9.27 25.82
C GLY A 365 -13.44 8.45 24.69
N ARG A 366 -14.05 9.17 23.74
CA ARG A 366 -14.68 8.63 22.53
C ARG A 366 -13.91 9.15 21.33
N TRP A 367 -13.37 8.25 20.52
CA TRP A 367 -12.48 8.57 19.43
C TRP A 367 -13.04 8.07 18.11
N ALA A 368 -12.91 8.87 17.05
CA ALA A 368 -13.21 8.42 15.71
C ALA A 368 -12.08 7.50 15.22
N TYR A 369 -12.47 6.42 14.54
CA TYR A 369 -11.57 5.50 13.87
C TYR A 369 -12.12 5.22 12.49
N HIS A 370 -11.46 5.69 11.43
CA HIS A 370 -12.08 5.74 10.11
C HIS A 370 -11.09 5.70 8.95
N CYS A 371 -11.58 5.35 7.77
CA CYS A 371 -10.90 5.62 6.51
C CYS A 371 -10.90 7.12 6.26
N HIS A 372 -9.74 7.69 5.91
CA HIS A 372 -9.62 9.13 5.68
C HIS A 372 -10.01 9.58 4.26
N LEU A 373 -10.36 8.64 3.36
CA LEU A 373 -10.98 9.00 2.08
C LEU A 373 -12.37 9.60 2.34
N LEU A 374 -12.58 10.82 1.91
CA LEU A 374 -13.77 11.62 2.26
C LEU A 374 -15.09 10.87 2.02
N TYR A 375 -15.21 10.22 0.85
CA TYR A 375 -16.44 9.52 0.49
C TYR A 375 -16.59 8.13 1.13
N HIS A 376 -15.53 7.59 1.75
CA HIS A 376 -15.59 6.34 2.51
C HIS A 376 -15.94 6.57 3.98
N MET A 377 -15.63 7.76 4.49
CA MET A 377 -15.68 8.09 5.92
C MET A 377 -17.06 7.85 6.54
N MET A 378 -18.13 8.14 5.81
CA MET A 378 -19.51 8.01 6.32
C MET A 378 -19.92 6.58 6.64
N GLY A 379 -19.30 5.59 6.01
CA GLY A 379 -19.60 4.16 6.23
C GLY A 379 -18.45 3.41 6.89
N MET A 380 -17.21 3.62 6.42
CA MET A 380 -15.99 2.98 6.96
C MET A 380 -15.48 3.77 8.17
N MET A 381 -16.26 3.70 9.26
CA MET A 381 -15.98 4.35 10.54
C MET A 381 -16.39 3.46 11.71
N ARG A 382 -15.70 3.60 12.82
CA ARG A 382 -16.03 3.04 14.15
C ARG A 382 -15.82 4.11 15.22
N GLU A 383 -16.58 4.02 16.28
CA GLU A 383 -16.27 4.71 17.52
C GLU A 383 -15.35 3.81 18.36
N VAL A 384 -14.26 4.36 18.88
CA VAL A 384 -13.40 3.71 19.88
C VAL A 384 -13.64 4.40 21.22
N ARG A 385 -14.04 3.63 22.24
CA ARG A 385 -14.27 4.11 23.62
C ARG A 385 -13.17 3.60 24.53
N VAL A 386 -12.45 4.52 25.14
CA VAL A 386 -11.45 4.22 26.16
C VAL A 386 -12.02 4.61 27.54
N SER A 387 -12.17 3.64 28.43
CA SER A 387 -12.76 3.83 29.78
C SER A 387 -11.90 3.25 30.91
#